data_67dcb939d3783d3f175bfe44bce26b34
#
_entry.id   67dcb939d3783d3f175bfe44bce26b34
#
_cell.length_a   1.000
_cell.length_b   1.000
_cell.length_c   1.000
_cell.angle_alpha   90.00
_cell.angle_beta   90.00
_cell.angle_gamma   90.00
#
_symmetry.space_group_name_H-M   'P 1'
#
loop_
_entity.id
_entity.type
_entity.pdbx_description
1 polymer ?
#
loop_
_entity_poly.entity_id
_entity_poly.type
_entity_poly.pdbx_seq_one_letter_code
_entity_poly.pdbx_strand_id
1 'polypeptide(L)'
;AHQTIYVITPEYTSGSQIILRDNLAPMVKGKHVLILAASITTGYTAQAAIEAVNYYGGAVAGLSAIFATTHECLGIPVTSIFDPSSLPDYASFDSRDCPMCKAGQHIDALVNSFGYSAL
;
A
#
# COMPACT_ATOMS: atom_id res chain seq x y z
N ALA A 1 8.71 -28.77 3.86
CA ALA A 1 7.89 -28.92 2.66
C ALA A 1 8.22 -27.79 1.69
N HIS A 2 8.48 -28.14 0.44
CA HIS A 2 8.71 -27.15 -0.61
C HIS A 2 7.36 -26.61 -1.06
N GLN A 3 7.11 -25.32 -0.83
CA GLN A 3 5.91 -24.63 -1.31
C GLN A 3 6.30 -23.68 -2.45
N THR A 4 5.49 -23.67 -3.50
CA THR A 4 5.65 -22.70 -4.57
C THR A 4 5.09 -21.35 -4.13
N ILE A 5 5.90 -20.31 -4.19
CA ILE A 5 5.51 -18.94 -3.91
C ILE A 5 5.51 -18.17 -5.24
N TYR A 6 4.41 -17.51 -5.52
CA TYR A 6 4.30 -16.58 -6.64
C TYR A 6 4.47 -15.16 -6.11
N VAL A 7 5.31 -14.38 -6.78
CA VAL A 7 5.46 -12.93 -6.51
C VAL A 7 4.84 -12.19 -7.69
N ILE A 8 3.85 -11.35 -7.39
CA ILE A 8 3.10 -10.60 -8.41
C ILE A 8 3.22 -9.12 -8.08
N THR A 9 3.60 -8.33 -9.08
CA THR A 9 3.55 -6.87 -9.00
C THR A 9 2.26 -6.42 -9.69
N PRO A 10 1.35 -5.75 -8.98
CA PRO A 10 0.09 -5.29 -9.58
C PRO A 10 0.30 -4.09 -10.49
N GLU A 11 -0.63 -3.90 -11.42
CA GLU A 11 -0.75 -2.69 -12.22
C GLU A 11 -1.85 -1.80 -11.63
N TYR A 12 -1.68 -0.48 -11.78
CA TYR A 12 -2.66 0.50 -11.32
C TYR A 12 -3.30 1.19 -12.51
N THR A 13 -4.61 1.36 -12.44
CA THR A 13 -5.34 2.22 -13.38
C THR A 13 -5.14 3.70 -13.02
N SER A 14 -5.56 4.60 -13.89
CA SER A 14 -5.57 6.04 -13.60
C SER A 14 -6.46 6.41 -12.40
N GLY A 15 -7.42 5.55 -12.04
CA GLY A 15 -8.26 5.70 -10.85
C GLY A 15 -7.71 5.00 -9.60
N SER A 16 -6.43 4.63 -9.59
CA SER A 16 -5.76 3.93 -8.47
C SER A 16 -6.35 2.55 -8.15
N GLN A 17 -7.12 1.96 -9.06
CA GLN A 17 -7.57 0.58 -8.92
C GLN A 17 -6.44 -0.38 -9.27
N ILE A 18 -6.37 -1.48 -8.55
CA ILE A 18 -5.42 -2.54 -8.82
C ILE A 18 -6.05 -3.54 -9.79
N ILE A 19 -5.34 -3.82 -10.86
CA ILE A 19 -5.71 -4.84 -11.83
C ILE A 19 -4.62 -5.88 -11.99
N LEU A 20 -5.05 -7.12 -12.21
CA LEU A 20 -4.17 -8.22 -12.60
C LEU A 20 -4.49 -8.63 -14.02
N ARG A 21 -3.47 -8.84 -14.82
CA ARG A 21 -3.64 -9.38 -16.17
C ARG A 21 -4.19 -10.80 -16.11
N ASP A 22 -4.87 -11.23 -17.14
CA ASP A 22 -5.51 -12.55 -17.22
C ASP A 22 -4.57 -13.72 -16.96
N ASN A 23 -3.29 -13.58 -17.32
CA ASN A 23 -2.26 -14.59 -17.05
C ASN A 23 -1.79 -14.62 -15.60
N LEU A 24 -2.06 -13.57 -14.81
CA LEU A 24 -1.70 -13.48 -13.39
C LEU A 24 -2.87 -13.81 -12.46
N ALA A 25 -4.10 -13.58 -12.90
CA ALA A 25 -5.30 -13.86 -12.11
C ALA A 25 -5.36 -15.32 -11.57
N PRO A 26 -4.98 -16.37 -12.32
CA PRO A 26 -4.93 -17.74 -11.81
C PRO A 26 -3.94 -17.95 -10.66
N MET A 27 -2.92 -17.10 -10.53
CA MET A 27 -1.94 -17.17 -9.44
C MET A 27 -2.51 -16.64 -8.11
N VAL A 28 -3.63 -15.93 -8.16
CA VAL A 28 -4.34 -15.39 -6.99
C VAL A 28 -5.56 -16.24 -6.64
N LYS A 29 -6.29 -16.70 -7.67
CA LYS A 29 -7.54 -17.43 -7.49
C LYS A 29 -7.36 -18.69 -6.61
N GLY A 30 -8.13 -18.76 -5.52
CA GLY A 30 -8.07 -19.87 -4.57
C GLY A 30 -6.78 -19.96 -3.74
N LYS A 31 -5.99 -18.88 -3.71
CA LYS A 31 -4.73 -18.81 -2.97
C LYS A 31 -4.82 -17.91 -1.75
N HIS A 32 -3.95 -18.19 -0.77
CA HIS A 32 -3.70 -17.27 0.33
C HIS A 32 -2.65 -16.26 -0.11
N VAL A 33 -2.98 -14.98 -0.02
CA VAL A 33 -2.17 -13.87 -0.53
C VAL A 33 -1.68 -13.03 0.64
N LEU A 34 -0.37 -12.87 0.75
CA LEU A 34 0.25 -11.88 1.62
C LEU A 34 0.51 -10.61 0.79
N ILE A 35 -0.06 -9.50 1.23
CA ILE A 35 0.14 -8.20 0.60
C ILE A 35 1.37 -7.54 1.22
N LEU A 36 2.34 -7.17 0.37
CA LEU A 36 3.55 -6.47 0.79
C LEU A 36 3.50 -5.02 0.31
N ALA A 37 3.70 -4.09 1.21
CA ALA A 37 3.74 -2.67 0.91
C ALA A 37 5.00 -2.01 1.51
N ALA A 38 5.49 -0.96 0.89
CA ALA A 38 6.55 -0.15 1.50
C ALA A 38 6.01 0.60 2.72
N SER A 39 4.84 1.23 2.57
CA SER A 39 4.18 1.94 3.66
C SER A 39 2.67 1.79 3.60
N ILE A 40 2.04 1.77 4.77
CA ILE A 40 0.59 1.83 4.94
C ILE A 40 0.30 3.01 5.86
N THR A 41 -0.21 4.10 5.30
CA THR A 41 -0.46 5.35 6.04
C THR A 41 -1.95 5.62 6.17
N THR A 42 -2.62 6.08 5.11
CA THR A 42 -4.07 6.29 5.09
C THR A 42 -4.87 5.01 4.90
N GLY A 43 -4.22 3.93 4.45
CA GLY A 43 -4.85 2.64 4.20
C GLY A 43 -5.53 2.50 2.83
N TYR A 44 -5.69 3.55 2.04
CA TYR A 44 -6.39 3.48 0.75
C TYR A 44 -5.77 2.46 -0.22
N THR A 45 -4.44 2.47 -0.37
CA THR A 45 -3.75 1.50 -1.24
C THR A 45 -3.89 0.07 -0.71
N ALA A 46 -3.79 -0.10 0.61
CA ALA A 46 -3.98 -1.41 1.26
C ALA A 46 -5.41 -1.93 1.06
N GLN A 47 -6.41 -1.06 1.18
CA GLN A 47 -7.81 -1.34 0.93
C GLN A 47 -8.04 -1.79 -0.51
N ALA A 48 -7.53 -1.03 -1.49
CA ALA A 48 -7.62 -1.38 -2.91
C ALA A 48 -6.95 -2.73 -3.20
N ALA A 49 -5.84 -3.06 -2.53
CA ALA A 49 -5.17 -4.33 -2.69
C ALA A 49 -5.99 -5.50 -2.11
N ILE A 50 -6.61 -5.32 -0.94
CA ILE A 50 -7.52 -6.32 -0.35
C ILE A 50 -8.70 -6.58 -1.29
N GLU A 51 -9.34 -5.51 -1.75
CA GLU A 51 -10.48 -5.59 -2.68
C GLU A 51 -10.11 -6.30 -3.99
N ALA A 52 -8.93 -6.00 -4.55
CA ALA A 52 -8.45 -6.66 -5.75
C ALA A 52 -8.22 -8.16 -5.52
N VAL A 53 -7.56 -8.56 -4.43
CA VAL A 53 -7.34 -9.98 -4.11
C VAL A 53 -8.69 -10.71 -4.00
N ASN A 54 -9.66 -10.12 -3.31
CA ASN A 54 -11.00 -10.70 -3.18
C ASN A 54 -11.73 -10.79 -4.52
N TYR A 55 -11.63 -9.74 -5.35
CA TYR A 55 -12.22 -9.73 -6.69
C TYR A 55 -11.70 -10.87 -7.57
N TYR A 56 -10.39 -11.15 -7.52
CA TYR A 56 -9.77 -12.23 -8.29
C TYR A 56 -9.88 -13.60 -7.61
N GLY A 57 -10.66 -13.70 -6.52
CA GLY A 57 -10.98 -14.97 -5.85
C GLY A 57 -9.87 -15.52 -4.96
N GLY A 58 -8.95 -14.67 -4.51
CA GLY A 58 -7.97 -15.00 -3.49
C GLY A 58 -8.50 -14.73 -2.06
N ALA A 59 -7.75 -15.17 -1.07
CA ALA A 59 -7.97 -14.86 0.33
C ALA A 59 -6.76 -14.11 0.88
N VAL A 60 -6.98 -12.94 1.47
CA VAL A 60 -5.89 -12.17 2.08
C VAL A 60 -5.48 -12.81 3.39
N ALA A 61 -4.24 -13.26 3.48
CA ALA A 61 -3.66 -13.84 4.69
C ALA A 61 -3.15 -12.79 5.67
N GLY A 62 -2.79 -11.61 5.17
CA GLY A 62 -2.31 -10.50 5.97
C GLY A 62 -1.69 -9.41 5.09
N LEU A 63 -1.34 -8.30 5.76
CA LEU A 63 -0.56 -7.21 5.17
C LEU A 63 0.76 -7.08 5.91
N SER A 64 1.83 -6.83 5.18
CA SER A 64 3.12 -6.53 5.78
C SER A 64 3.71 -5.28 5.13
N ALA A 65 4.28 -4.40 5.94
CA ALA A 65 4.88 -3.15 5.48
C ALA A 65 6.20 -2.88 6.18
N ILE A 66 7.03 -2.02 5.60
CA ILE A 66 8.20 -1.50 6.30
C ILE A 66 7.75 -0.52 7.38
N PHE A 67 6.81 0.37 7.03
CA PHE A 67 6.22 1.34 7.95
C PHE A 67 4.69 1.28 7.87
N ALA A 68 4.00 1.27 9.01
CA ALA A 68 2.54 1.37 9.05
C ALA A 68 2.07 2.22 10.23
N THR A 69 1.02 3.00 10.00
CA THR A 69 0.35 3.81 11.04
C THR A 69 -0.79 3.07 11.72
N THR A 70 -1.17 1.90 11.19
CA THR A 70 -2.29 1.09 11.69
C THR A 70 -1.87 -0.36 11.81
N HIS A 71 -2.50 -1.09 12.73
CA HIS A 71 -2.30 -2.52 12.94
C HIS A 71 -3.36 -3.39 12.26
N GLU A 72 -4.34 -2.77 11.62
CA GLU A 72 -5.44 -3.46 10.94
C GLU A 72 -5.96 -2.62 9.76
N CYS A 73 -6.37 -3.29 8.69
CA CYS A 73 -7.04 -2.70 7.55
C CYS A 73 -8.16 -3.64 7.08
N LEU A 74 -9.43 -3.17 7.12
CA LEU A 74 -10.62 -3.99 6.78
C LEU A 74 -10.66 -5.35 7.50
N GLY A 75 -10.31 -5.39 8.78
CA GLY A 75 -10.27 -6.62 9.56
C GLY A 75 -9.06 -7.53 9.29
N ILE A 76 -8.17 -7.13 8.38
CA ILE A 76 -6.94 -7.87 8.07
C ILE A 76 -5.79 -7.30 8.91
N PRO A 77 -5.02 -8.14 9.64
CA PRO A 77 -3.91 -7.67 10.44
C PRO A 77 -2.79 -7.10 9.58
N VAL A 78 -2.20 -6.00 10.07
CA VAL A 78 -1.04 -5.34 9.47
C VAL A 78 0.16 -5.55 10.38
N THR A 79 1.22 -6.12 9.82
CA THR A 79 2.52 -6.25 10.48
C THR A 79 3.51 -5.30 9.86
N SER A 80 4.22 -4.51 10.65
CA SER A 80 5.25 -3.58 10.16
C SER A 80 6.52 -3.65 10.99
N ILE A 81 7.64 -3.22 10.38
CA ILE A 81 8.93 -3.11 11.06
C ILE A 81 8.96 -1.83 11.91
N PHE A 82 8.40 -0.75 11.34
CA PHE A 82 8.36 0.57 11.97
C PHE A 82 6.92 1.06 12.05
N ASP A 83 6.64 1.83 13.08
CA ASP A 83 5.38 2.50 13.34
C ASP A 83 5.62 3.97 13.74
N PRO A 84 4.59 4.78 14.03
CA PRO A 84 4.77 6.17 14.45
C PRO A 84 5.63 6.36 15.69
N SER A 85 5.73 5.35 16.57
CA SER A 85 6.62 5.44 17.74
C SER A 85 8.10 5.46 17.36
N SER A 86 8.44 4.86 16.22
CA SER A 86 9.79 4.85 15.65
C SER A 86 10.15 6.16 14.93
N LEU A 87 9.14 6.96 14.56
CA LEU A 87 9.27 8.22 13.82
C LEU A 87 8.41 9.30 14.50
N PRO A 88 8.87 9.87 15.62
CA PRO A 88 8.06 10.76 16.47
C PRO A 88 7.58 12.04 15.75
N ASP A 89 8.34 12.49 14.74
CA ASP A 89 7.98 13.67 13.95
C ASP A 89 7.15 13.34 12.69
N TYR A 90 6.77 12.07 12.52
CA TYR A 90 5.95 11.67 11.40
C TYR A 90 4.53 12.21 11.55
N ALA A 91 4.04 12.87 10.49
CA ALA A 91 2.66 13.31 10.39
C ALA A 91 2.15 13.13 8.96
N SER A 92 0.89 12.75 8.84
CA SER A 92 0.18 12.64 7.58
C SER A 92 -1.16 13.35 7.68
N PHE A 93 -1.49 14.17 6.69
CA PHE A 93 -2.66 15.02 6.70
C PHE A 93 -3.46 14.84 5.41
N ASP A 94 -4.78 14.96 5.49
CA ASP A 94 -5.61 15.21 4.32
C ASP A 94 -5.23 16.57 3.72
N SER A 95 -5.30 16.70 2.41
CA SER A 95 -4.92 17.94 1.71
C SER A 95 -5.71 19.17 2.19
N ARG A 96 -6.96 18.98 2.63
CA ARG A 96 -7.83 20.03 3.16
C ARG A 96 -7.42 20.51 4.56
N ASP A 97 -6.77 19.64 5.32
CA ASP A 97 -6.41 19.88 6.72
C ASP A 97 -4.90 19.99 6.94
N CYS A 98 -4.12 19.96 5.89
CA CYS A 98 -2.66 20.03 5.94
C CYS A 98 -2.20 21.40 6.49
N PRO A 99 -1.51 21.44 7.64
CA PRO A 99 -1.02 22.68 8.22
C PRO A 99 0.06 23.36 7.36
N MET A 100 0.86 22.59 6.63
CA MET A 100 1.86 23.10 5.70
C MET A 100 1.20 23.84 4.54
N CYS A 101 0.14 23.25 3.95
CA CYS A 101 -0.63 23.90 2.90
C CYS A 101 -1.32 25.19 3.40
N LYS A 102 -1.88 25.16 4.61
CA LYS A 102 -2.49 26.34 5.25
C LYS A 102 -1.47 27.45 5.54
N ALA A 103 -0.22 27.09 5.81
CA ALA A 103 0.88 28.02 5.98
C ALA A 103 1.48 28.53 4.66
N GLY A 104 0.95 28.12 3.49
CA GLY A 104 1.45 28.52 2.18
C GLY A 104 2.77 27.86 1.78
N GLN A 105 3.12 26.74 2.43
CA GLN A 105 4.31 25.98 2.07
C GLN A 105 4.03 25.19 0.78
N HIS A 106 4.85 25.42 -0.26
CA HIS A 106 4.74 24.75 -1.54
C HIS A 106 5.66 23.52 -1.60
N ILE A 107 5.25 22.56 -2.42
CA ILE A 107 6.12 21.45 -2.80
C ILE A 107 7.16 22.00 -3.79
N ASP A 108 8.43 21.73 -3.54
CA ASP A 108 9.57 22.20 -4.34
C ASP A 108 10.17 21.09 -5.22
N ALA A 109 9.86 19.83 -4.94
CA ALA A 109 10.32 18.71 -5.74
C ALA A 109 9.40 17.49 -5.64
N LEU A 110 9.39 16.70 -6.71
CA LEU A 110 8.80 15.35 -6.74
C LEU A 110 9.93 14.33 -6.74
N VAL A 111 9.85 13.36 -5.83
CA VAL A 111 10.88 12.33 -5.62
C VAL A 111 10.32 10.95 -5.90
N ASN A 112 11.07 10.12 -6.59
CA ASN A 112 10.79 8.70 -6.81
C ASN A 112 12.09 7.87 -6.78
N SER A 113 11.99 6.56 -7.11
CA SER A 113 13.15 5.64 -7.12
C SER A 113 14.23 5.99 -8.16
N PHE A 114 13.94 6.87 -9.12
CA PHE A 114 14.86 7.29 -10.17
C PHE A 114 15.55 8.63 -9.88
N GLY A 115 15.13 9.32 -8.83
CA GLY A 115 15.67 10.62 -8.44
C GLY A 115 14.58 11.62 -8.09
N TYR A 116 14.86 12.90 -8.34
CA TYR A 116 13.92 13.97 -8.09
C TYR A 116 13.81 14.93 -9.29
N SER A 117 12.67 15.57 -9.38
CA SER A 117 12.41 16.69 -10.31
C SER A 117 12.00 17.90 -9.50
N ALA A 118 12.75 18.99 -9.61
CA ALA A 118 12.36 20.27 -9.03
C ALA A 118 11.13 20.82 -9.76
N LEU A 119 10.25 21.52 -9.02
CA LEU A 119 9.02 22.15 -9.53
C LEU A 119 9.21 23.65 -9.70
#